data_78153444218f6038857290bf765a817c
#
_entry.id   78153444218f6038857290bf765a817c
#
_cell.length_a   1.000
_cell.length_b   1.000
_cell.length_c   1.000
_cell.angle_alpha   90.00
_cell.angle_beta   90.00
_cell.angle_gamma   90.00
#
_symmetry.space_group_name_H-M   'P 1'
#
loop_
_entity.id
_entity.type
_entity.pdbx_description
1 polymer ?
#
loop_
_entity_poly.entity_id
_entity_poly.type
_entity_poly.pdbx_seq_one_letter_code
_entity_poly.pdbx_strand_id
1 'polypeptide(L)'
;ALNYKIQKETKSHSFKVRSHAYTEQHITLENEAMVTPPDEVRVRIQEESRRQRRLYIQHRPEQSVDDGFMKPLQGITTSLFGHKRFFNGKPRSPHSGLDIAADTGTPIAAAGGGTITLSDALYFNGNTIFVDHGRGLVTMYCHMSKLDVSEGATVTKGQTIGRVGSTGRATGPHLHWSVSLNGVRVDPTLFMQLLNQATKAG
;
A
#
# COMPACT_ATOMS: atom_id res chain seq x y z
N ALA A 1 -1.11 -24.11 -10.00
CA ALA A 1 -2.49 -24.15 -10.50
C ALA A 1 -3.37 -23.23 -9.66
N LEU A 2 -4.26 -22.49 -10.30
CA LEU A 2 -5.28 -21.68 -9.66
C LEU A 2 -6.61 -22.43 -9.74
N ASN A 3 -7.26 -22.65 -8.60
CA ASN A 3 -8.56 -23.29 -8.51
C ASN A 3 -9.60 -22.29 -8.01
N TYR A 4 -10.77 -22.27 -8.64
CA TYR A 4 -11.91 -21.49 -8.18
C TYR A 4 -13.23 -22.23 -8.43
N LYS A 5 -14.23 -21.96 -7.60
CA LYS A 5 -15.58 -22.51 -7.72
C LYS A 5 -16.55 -21.45 -8.18
N ILE A 6 -17.30 -21.75 -9.23
CA ILE A 6 -18.44 -20.97 -9.69
C ILE A 6 -19.63 -21.92 -9.83
N GLN A 7 -20.75 -21.68 -9.14
CA GLN A 7 -22.01 -22.43 -9.25
C GLN A 7 -21.87 -23.97 -9.21
N LYS A 8 -21.15 -24.53 -8.27
CA LYS A 8 -20.87 -25.97 -8.14
C LYS A 8 -19.86 -26.57 -9.13
N GLU A 9 -19.39 -25.82 -10.12
CA GLU A 9 -18.28 -26.27 -10.98
C GLU A 9 -16.94 -25.85 -10.40
N THR A 10 -15.94 -26.74 -10.49
CA THR A 10 -14.54 -26.41 -10.20
C THR A 10 -13.80 -26.27 -11.52
N LYS A 11 -13.21 -25.10 -11.77
CA LYS A 11 -12.35 -24.86 -12.94
C LYS A 11 -10.91 -24.71 -12.48
N SER A 12 -9.98 -25.31 -13.21
CA SER A 12 -8.54 -25.26 -12.94
C SER A 12 -7.82 -24.59 -14.10
N HIS A 13 -6.96 -23.63 -13.77
CA HIS A 13 -6.09 -22.97 -14.73
C HIS A 13 -4.64 -23.15 -14.30
N SER A 14 -3.79 -23.62 -15.21
CA SER A 14 -2.36 -23.75 -15.00
C SER A 14 -1.64 -22.54 -15.61
N PHE A 15 -0.68 -21.99 -14.88
CA PHE A 15 0.18 -20.91 -15.37
C PHE A 15 1.62 -21.17 -14.94
N LYS A 16 2.56 -20.62 -15.71
CA LYS A 16 3.99 -20.74 -15.43
C LYS A 16 4.49 -19.43 -14.79
N VAL A 17 5.03 -19.53 -13.58
CA VAL A 17 5.73 -18.40 -12.94
C VAL A 17 7.12 -18.28 -13.57
N ARG A 18 7.46 -17.07 -14.03
CA ARG A 18 8.79 -16.76 -14.58
C ARG A 18 9.62 -16.05 -13.50
N SER A 19 10.91 -16.34 -13.46
CA SER A 19 11.86 -15.60 -12.64
C SER A 19 11.93 -14.15 -13.14
N HIS A 20 11.96 -13.20 -12.20
CA HIS A 20 12.16 -11.78 -12.47
C HIS A 20 13.32 -11.25 -11.62
N ALA A 21 14.27 -10.57 -12.23
CA ALA A 21 15.38 -9.93 -11.53
C ALA A 21 14.96 -8.53 -11.08
N TYR A 22 14.72 -8.37 -9.78
CA TYR A 22 14.44 -7.06 -9.19
C TYR A 22 15.72 -6.31 -8.88
N THR A 23 15.72 -5.00 -9.17
CA THR A 23 16.82 -4.07 -8.88
C THR A 23 17.03 -3.95 -7.37
N GLU A 24 18.29 -3.79 -6.96
CA GLU A 24 18.66 -3.49 -5.59
C GLU A 24 18.58 -1.98 -5.31
N GLN A 25 18.12 -1.63 -4.11
CA GLN A 25 18.04 -0.26 -3.63
C GLN A 25 18.72 -0.16 -2.26
N HIS A 26 19.85 0.54 -2.21
CA HIS A 26 20.62 0.80 -1.00
C HIS A 26 20.24 2.18 -0.45
N ILE A 27 19.70 2.21 0.76
CA ILE A 27 19.15 3.41 1.40
C ILE A 27 19.92 3.64 2.70
N THR A 28 20.47 4.84 2.85
CA THR A 28 21.07 5.29 4.12
C THR A 28 20.02 6.03 4.95
N LEU A 29 19.86 5.59 6.20
CA LEU A 29 19.00 6.23 7.20
C LEU A 29 19.87 6.78 8.32
N GLU A 30 19.74 8.05 8.60
CA GLU A 30 20.45 8.72 9.72
C GLU A 30 19.94 8.21 11.08
N ASN A 31 18.65 7.98 11.20
CA ASN A 31 18.05 7.45 12.41
C ASN A 31 18.21 5.92 12.49
N GLU A 32 19.22 5.45 13.20
CA GLU A 32 19.51 4.02 13.36
C GLU A 32 18.36 3.25 14.03
N ALA A 33 17.53 3.88 14.85
CA ALA A 33 16.33 3.25 15.42
C ALA A 33 15.31 2.81 14.36
N MET A 34 15.31 3.44 13.19
CA MET A 34 14.49 3.03 12.03
C MET A 34 15.10 1.83 11.29
N VAL A 35 16.37 1.52 11.52
CA VAL A 35 17.08 0.36 10.95
C VAL A 35 17.09 -0.79 11.95
N THR A 36 17.49 -0.51 13.18
CA THR A 36 17.56 -1.46 14.29
C THR A 36 16.79 -0.91 15.48
N PRO A 37 15.47 -1.18 15.55
CA PRO A 37 14.63 -0.64 16.61
C PRO A 37 15.09 -1.10 18.00
N PRO A 38 15.09 -0.21 19.00
CA PRO A 38 15.36 -0.58 20.37
C PRO A 38 14.27 -1.48 20.94
N ASP A 39 14.60 -2.18 22.03
CA ASP A 39 13.71 -3.20 22.60
C ASP A 39 12.37 -2.63 23.10
N GLU A 40 12.38 -1.40 23.59
CA GLU A 40 11.20 -0.71 24.14
C GLU A 40 10.07 -0.53 23.10
N VAL A 41 10.40 -0.45 21.82
CA VAL A 41 9.38 -0.27 20.76
C VAL A 41 8.98 -1.59 20.07
N ARG A 42 9.60 -2.71 20.42
CA ARG A 42 9.35 -4.00 19.75
C ARG A 42 7.91 -4.48 19.91
N VAL A 43 7.33 -4.33 21.11
CA VAL A 43 5.92 -4.70 21.35
C VAL A 43 5.00 -3.90 20.45
N ARG A 44 5.18 -2.56 20.41
CA ARG A 44 4.44 -1.66 19.55
C ARG A 44 4.53 -2.10 18.08
N ILE A 45 5.75 -2.33 17.57
CA ILE A 45 5.97 -2.76 16.19
C ILE A 45 5.25 -4.08 15.86
N GLN A 46 5.27 -5.04 16.81
CA GLN A 46 4.58 -6.32 16.64
C GLN A 46 3.06 -6.16 16.59
N GLU A 47 2.49 -5.36 17.47
CA GLU A 47 1.05 -5.07 17.50
C GLU A 47 0.59 -4.35 16.23
N GLU A 48 1.32 -3.30 15.80
CA GLU A 48 1.07 -2.59 14.56
C GLU A 48 1.14 -3.54 13.35
N SER A 49 2.14 -4.43 13.29
CA SER A 49 2.28 -5.42 12.23
C SER A 49 1.12 -6.42 12.20
N ARG A 50 0.64 -6.87 13.37
CA ARG A 50 -0.54 -7.74 13.48
C ARG A 50 -1.82 -7.00 13.04
N ARG A 51 -1.98 -5.72 13.45
CA ARG A 51 -3.11 -4.88 13.04
C ARG A 51 -3.14 -4.71 11.53
N GLN A 52 -2.03 -4.31 10.91
CA GLN A 52 -1.92 -4.17 9.46
C GLN A 52 -2.23 -5.48 8.72
N ARG A 53 -1.70 -6.63 9.20
CA ARG A 53 -2.00 -7.94 8.59
C ARG A 53 -3.48 -8.25 8.60
N ARG A 54 -4.19 -7.98 9.71
CA ARG A 54 -5.64 -8.16 9.78
C ARG A 54 -6.39 -7.28 8.77
N LEU A 55 -5.97 -6.02 8.63
CA LEU A 55 -6.59 -5.10 7.66
C LEU A 55 -6.45 -5.60 6.21
N TYR A 56 -5.31 -6.17 5.85
CA TYR A 56 -5.08 -6.67 4.50
C TYR A 56 -5.88 -7.93 4.13
N ILE A 57 -6.24 -8.76 5.11
CA ILE A 57 -6.99 -10.00 4.87
C ILE A 57 -8.50 -9.83 5.08
N GLN A 58 -8.97 -8.63 5.45
CA GLN A 58 -10.41 -8.36 5.55
C GLN A 58 -11.07 -8.56 4.20
N HIS A 59 -12.28 -9.12 4.23
CA HIS A 59 -13.09 -9.32 3.05
C HIS A 59 -14.51 -8.83 3.33
N ARG A 60 -14.88 -7.73 2.69
CA ARG A 60 -16.27 -7.25 2.63
C ARG A 60 -16.83 -7.57 1.25
N PRO A 61 -18.09 -8.03 1.15
CA PRO A 61 -18.69 -8.41 -0.14
C PRO A 61 -18.94 -7.19 -1.04
N GLU A 62 -19.18 -6.01 -0.46
CA GLU A 62 -19.40 -4.76 -1.19
C GLU A 62 -18.12 -4.34 -1.92
N GLN A 63 -18.27 -3.74 -3.09
CA GLN A 63 -17.19 -3.14 -3.86
C GLN A 63 -17.49 -1.68 -4.12
N SER A 64 -16.44 -0.85 -4.02
CA SER A 64 -16.54 0.62 -4.17
C SER A 64 -15.67 1.18 -5.29
N VAL A 65 -15.22 0.33 -6.23
CA VAL A 65 -14.26 0.71 -7.30
C VAL A 65 -14.82 0.46 -8.70
N ASP A 66 -16.11 0.59 -8.89
CA ASP A 66 -16.79 0.32 -10.18
C ASP A 66 -16.29 1.27 -11.29
N ASP A 67 -15.78 2.45 -10.94
CA ASP A 67 -15.21 3.46 -11.84
C ASP A 67 -13.67 3.36 -11.99
N GLY A 68 -13.06 2.27 -11.50
CA GLY A 68 -11.62 1.99 -11.57
C GLY A 68 -10.79 2.76 -10.54
N PHE A 69 -9.47 2.73 -10.75
CA PHE A 69 -8.47 3.35 -9.87
C PHE A 69 -7.75 4.52 -10.55
N MET A 70 -7.34 5.50 -9.74
CA MET A 70 -6.46 6.59 -10.15
C MET A 70 -5.14 6.57 -9.37
N LYS A 71 -4.10 7.18 -9.92
CA LYS A 71 -2.85 7.44 -9.20
C LYS A 71 -3.14 8.44 -8.06
N PRO A 72 -2.82 8.13 -6.80
CA PRO A 72 -3.23 8.93 -5.64
C PRO A 72 -2.50 10.27 -5.53
N LEU A 73 -1.36 10.41 -6.20
CA LEU A 73 -0.49 11.58 -6.14
C LEU A 73 0.17 11.80 -7.50
N GLN A 74 0.16 13.03 -8.00
CA GLN A 74 1.03 13.44 -9.10
C GLN A 74 2.42 13.74 -8.54
N GLY A 75 3.47 13.15 -9.15
CA GLY A 75 4.83 13.30 -8.66
C GLY A 75 5.78 12.31 -9.35
N ILE A 76 7.06 12.42 -8.97
CA ILE A 76 8.13 11.58 -9.53
C ILE A 76 8.12 10.23 -8.84
N THR A 77 8.03 9.14 -9.59
CA THR A 77 8.21 7.79 -9.05
C THR A 77 9.68 7.58 -8.71
N THR A 78 9.98 7.37 -7.44
CA THR A 78 11.35 7.21 -6.91
C THR A 78 11.71 5.77 -6.57
N SER A 79 10.71 4.92 -6.29
CA SER A 79 10.95 3.50 -6.03
C SER A 79 9.77 2.65 -6.50
N LEU A 80 10.08 1.59 -7.25
CA LEU A 80 9.11 0.65 -7.81
C LEU A 80 8.85 -0.52 -6.86
N PHE A 81 7.72 -1.19 -7.10
CA PHE A 81 7.38 -2.45 -6.43
C PHE A 81 8.44 -3.52 -6.71
N GLY A 82 8.77 -4.30 -5.69
CA GLY A 82 9.69 -5.44 -5.80
C GLY A 82 11.18 -5.09 -5.63
N HIS A 83 11.58 -3.81 -5.56
CA HIS A 83 12.99 -3.47 -5.31
C HIS A 83 13.51 -4.20 -4.06
N LYS A 84 14.65 -4.87 -4.18
CA LYS A 84 15.36 -5.46 -3.04
C LYS A 84 15.96 -4.34 -2.20
N ARG A 85 15.50 -4.18 -0.96
CA ARG A 85 15.92 -3.06 -0.10
C ARG A 85 17.02 -3.45 0.88
N PHE A 86 18.01 -2.56 1.01
CA PHE A 86 19.06 -2.60 2.02
C PHE A 86 19.05 -1.26 2.77
N PHE A 87 18.84 -1.31 4.10
CA PHE A 87 18.95 -0.12 4.96
C PHE A 87 20.25 -0.18 5.75
N ASN A 88 21.14 0.79 5.56
CA ASN A 88 22.48 0.83 6.14
C ASN A 88 23.23 -0.51 5.93
N GLY A 89 23.17 -1.06 4.71
CA GLY A 89 23.78 -2.34 4.33
C GLY A 89 23.03 -3.59 4.82
N LYS A 90 22.00 -3.46 5.67
CA LYS A 90 21.24 -4.61 6.19
C LYS A 90 20.08 -4.95 5.25
N PRO A 91 19.94 -6.22 4.78
CA PRO A 91 18.84 -6.62 3.91
C PRO A 91 17.48 -6.49 4.60
N ARG A 92 16.46 -6.12 3.83
CA ARG A 92 15.08 -5.93 4.28
C ARG A 92 14.11 -6.62 3.34
N SER A 93 12.85 -6.69 3.76
CA SER A 93 11.77 -7.15 2.88
C SER A 93 11.73 -6.30 1.60
N PRO A 94 11.44 -6.91 0.44
CA PRO A 94 11.30 -6.18 -0.80
C PRO A 94 10.27 -5.05 -0.70
N HIS A 95 10.43 -4.02 -1.52
CA HIS A 95 9.49 -2.91 -1.59
C HIS A 95 8.10 -3.39 -1.99
N SER A 96 7.11 -3.16 -1.13
CA SER A 96 5.75 -3.71 -1.30
C SER A 96 4.74 -2.70 -1.85
N GLY A 97 5.21 -1.64 -2.51
CA GLY A 97 4.37 -0.58 -3.06
C GLY A 97 5.12 0.27 -4.09
N LEU A 98 4.66 1.49 -4.26
CA LEU A 98 5.20 2.51 -5.14
C LEU A 98 5.53 3.75 -4.30
N ASP A 99 6.75 4.30 -4.43
CA ASP A 99 7.11 5.55 -3.77
C ASP A 99 7.03 6.70 -4.79
N ILE A 100 6.29 7.76 -4.43
CA ILE A 100 6.04 8.92 -5.27
C ILE A 100 6.48 10.17 -4.50
N ALA A 101 7.57 10.81 -4.93
CA ALA A 101 8.06 12.04 -4.34
C ALA A 101 7.20 13.25 -4.77
N ALA A 102 6.91 14.10 -3.80
CA ALA A 102 6.29 15.41 -3.98
C ALA A 102 6.55 16.26 -2.73
N ASP A 103 6.32 17.57 -2.82
CA ASP A 103 6.54 18.50 -1.70
C ASP A 103 5.65 18.18 -0.50
N THR A 104 6.19 18.40 0.70
CA THR A 104 5.42 18.26 1.94
C THR A 104 4.15 19.12 1.89
N GLY A 105 3.03 18.53 2.28
CA GLY A 105 1.73 19.21 2.27
C GLY A 105 0.94 19.01 0.96
N THR A 106 1.53 18.44 -0.10
CA THR A 106 0.81 18.11 -1.33
C THR A 106 -0.35 17.18 -1.03
N PRO A 107 -1.58 17.44 -1.52
CA PRO A 107 -2.73 16.59 -1.27
C PRO A 107 -2.54 15.17 -1.83
N ILE A 108 -2.94 14.17 -1.05
CA ILE A 108 -3.00 12.76 -1.45
C ILE A 108 -4.47 12.39 -1.59
N ALA A 109 -4.84 11.84 -2.74
CA ALA A 109 -6.20 11.41 -3.05
C ALA A 109 -6.41 9.92 -2.78
N ALA A 110 -7.62 9.52 -2.42
CA ALA A 110 -8.04 8.12 -2.44
C ALA A 110 -8.00 7.60 -3.88
N ALA A 111 -7.27 6.50 -4.12
CA ALA A 111 -7.14 5.90 -5.45
C ALA A 111 -8.46 5.34 -6.00
N GLY A 112 -9.35 4.93 -5.11
CA GLY A 112 -10.71 4.47 -5.36
C GLY A 112 -11.62 4.75 -4.19
N GLY A 113 -12.93 4.61 -4.35
CA GLY A 113 -13.90 4.69 -3.26
C GLY A 113 -13.73 3.57 -2.24
N GLY A 114 -14.13 3.79 -0.99
CA GLY A 114 -14.01 2.78 0.05
C GLY A 114 -14.25 3.30 1.47
N THR A 115 -13.93 2.47 2.45
CA THR A 115 -14.00 2.83 3.88
C THR A 115 -12.61 2.91 4.48
N ILE A 116 -12.34 3.94 5.26
CA ILE A 116 -11.10 4.08 6.02
C ILE A 116 -11.09 3.05 7.16
N THR A 117 -10.18 2.09 7.10
CA THR A 117 -10.05 1.04 8.12
C THR A 117 -8.89 1.27 9.07
N LEU A 118 -8.07 2.26 8.80
CA LEU A 118 -7.04 2.79 9.70
C LEU A 118 -6.71 4.22 9.31
N SER A 119 -6.61 5.09 10.31
CA SER A 119 -6.07 6.45 10.20
C SER A 119 -5.27 6.73 11.47
N ASP A 120 -3.93 6.43 11.46
CA ASP A 120 -3.12 6.37 12.68
C ASP A 120 -1.64 6.58 12.38
N ALA A 121 -0.85 6.90 13.43
CA ALA A 121 0.60 7.05 13.37
C ALA A 121 1.31 5.74 13.75
N LEU A 122 1.89 5.06 12.77
CA LEU A 122 2.63 3.81 12.96
C LEU A 122 4.14 4.05 13.02
N TYR A 123 4.86 3.20 13.72
CA TYR A 123 6.30 3.37 13.97
C TYR A 123 7.12 3.49 12.67
N PHE A 124 7.00 2.52 11.76
CA PHE A 124 7.73 2.55 10.50
C PHE A 124 7.03 3.32 9.39
N ASN A 125 5.72 3.23 9.33
CA ASN A 125 4.96 3.80 8.23
C ASN A 125 4.62 5.29 8.45
N GLY A 126 4.84 5.80 9.68
CA GLY A 126 4.44 7.16 10.05
C GLY A 126 2.92 7.32 9.99
N ASN A 127 2.43 8.51 9.72
CA ASN A 127 1.01 8.76 9.55
C ASN A 127 0.50 7.96 8.34
N THR A 128 -0.46 7.08 8.59
CA THR A 128 -0.86 6.02 7.68
C THR A 128 -2.38 5.94 7.58
N ILE A 129 -2.85 5.75 6.35
CA ILE A 129 -4.25 5.47 6.04
C ILE A 129 -4.36 4.12 5.33
N PHE A 130 -5.35 3.33 5.71
CA PHE A 130 -5.81 2.16 4.96
C PHE A 130 -7.22 2.43 4.46
N VAL A 131 -7.44 2.13 3.18
CA VAL A 131 -8.76 2.14 2.55
C VAL A 131 -9.11 0.73 2.13
N ASP A 132 -10.23 0.22 2.65
CA ASP A 132 -10.83 -1.04 2.22
C ASP A 132 -11.86 -0.74 1.12
N HIS A 133 -11.60 -1.25 -0.07
CA HIS A 133 -12.44 -1.08 -1.27
C HIS A 133 -13.44 -2.22 -1.46
N GLY A 134 -13.50 -3.16 -0.51
CA GLY A 134 -14.31 -4.36 -0.59
C GLY A 134 -13.64 -5.50 -1.38
N ARG A 135 -14.23 -6.69 -1.32
CA ARG A 135 -13.80 -7.93 -2.01
C ARG A 135 -12.32 -8.28 -1.85
N GLY A 136 -11.73 -7.91 -0.70
CA GLY A 136 -10.32 -8.16 -0.38
C GLY A 136 -9.34 -7.19 -1.04
N LEU A 137 -9.82 -6.10 -1.63
CA LEU A 137 -8.99 -5.03 -2.20
C LEU A 137 -8.76 -3.94 -1.16
N VAL A 138 -7.50 -3.71 -0.78
CA VAL A 138 -7.09 -2.74 0.23
C VAL A 138 -5.92 -1.91 -0.28
N THR A 139 -5.95 -0.60 -0.06
CA THR A 139 -4.81 0.29 -0.31
C THR A 139 -4.29 0.88 0.98
N MET A 140 -2.97 1.15 1.01
CA MET A 140 -2.27 1.78 2.12
C MET A 140 -1.48 2.99 1.62
N TYR A 141 -1.55 4.07 2.39
CA TYR A 141 -0.89 5.36 2.14
C TYR A 141 -0.08 5.75 3.37
N CYS A 142 1.23 5.95 3.23
CA CYS A 142 2.14 6.17 4.36
C CYS A 142 2.92 7.48 4.27
N HIS A 143 3.67 7.75 5.36
CA HIS A 143 4.61 8.86 5.51
C HIS A 143 3.97 10.25 5.46
N MET A 144 2.66 10.34 5.69
CA MET A 144 1.91 11.59 5.60
C MET A 144 2.33 12.61 6.66
N SER A 145 2.27 13.90 6.32
CA SER A 145 2.38 15.01 7.30
C SER A 145 1.07 15.24 8.05
N LYS A 146 -0.07 14.92 7.40
CA LYS A 146 -1.41 15.12 7.96
C LYS A 146 -2.36 14.05 7.46
N LEU A 147 -3.23 13.58 8.35
CA LEU A 147 -4.38 12.74 8.06
C LEU A 147 -5.63 13.63 8.02
N ASP A 148 -6.33 13.67 6.88
CA ASP A 148 -7.51 14.54 6.69
C ASP A 148 -8.84 13.76 6.85
N VAL A 149 -8.77 12.45 7.15
CA VAL A 149 -9.93 11.57 7.36
C VAL A 149 -9.73 10.67 8.58
N SER A 150 -10.82 10.20 9.17
CA SER A 150 -10.82 9.33 10.36
C SER A 150 -11.20 7.89 10.00
N GLU A 151 -10.80 6.95 10.83
CA GLU A 151 -11.24 5.55 10.76
C GLU A 151 -12.77 5.46 10.79
N GLY A 152 -13.36 4.60 9.96
CA GLY A 152 -14.79 4.44 9.75
C GLY A 152 -15.40 5.36 8.68
N ALA A 153 -14.71 6.42 8.24
CA ALA A 153 -15.22 7.31 7.20
C ALA A 153 -15.29 6.61 5.84
N THR A 154 -16.34 6.92 5.07
CA THR A 154 -16.43 6.56 3.66
C THR A 154 -15.79 7.64 2.81
N VAL A 155 -15.01 7.25 1.81
CA VAL A 155 -14.35 8.15 0.86
C VAL A 155 -14.70 7.77 -0.57
N THR A 156 -14.71 8.78 -1.46
CA THR A 156 -14.87 8.60 -2.90
C THR A 156 -13.53 8.67 -3.61
N LYS A 157 -13.44 8.10 -4.81
CA LYS A 157 -12.26 8.22 -5.68
C LYS A 157 -11.92 9.71 -5.92
N GLY A 158 -10.65 10.08 -5.75
CA GLY A 158 -10.18 11.46 -5.91
C GLY A 158 -10.35 12.35 -4.67
N GLN A 159 -11.08 11.92 -3.66
CA GLN A 159 -11.20 12.67 -2.40
C GLN A 159 -9.84 12.77 -1.70
N THR A 160 -9.46 13.97 -1.26
CA THR A 160 -8.25 14.16 -0.45
C THR A 160 -8.41 13.45 0.89
N ILE A 161 -7.44 12.59 1.22
CA ILE A 161 -7.43 11.81 2.47
C ILE A 161 -6.30 12.21 3.42
N GLY A 162 -5.27 12.90 2.91
CA GLY A 162 -4.14 13.36 3.70
C GLY A 162 -3.15 14.13 2.86
N ARG A 163 -1.95 14.36 3.41
CA ARG A 163 -0.94 15.20 2.77
C ARG A 163 0.43 14.56 2.84
N VAL A 164 1.22 14.73 1.77
CA VAL A 164 2.61 14.26 1.69
C VAL A 164 3.43 14.74 2.87
N GLY A 165 4.26 13.88 3.40
CA GLY A 165 5.20 14.16 4.47
C GLY A 165 6.41 13.23 4.41
N SER A 166 7.10 13.13 5.54
CA SER A 166 8.26 12.25 5.74
C SER A 166 8.24 11.60 7.13
N THR A 167 7.04 11.32 7.67
CA THR A 167 6.89 10.68 8.98
C THR A 167 7.26 9.19 8.94
N GLY A 168 7.67 8.63 10.08
CA GLY A 168 8.13 7.24 10.16
C GLY A 168 9.50 7.03 9.50
N ARG A 169 9.68 5.89 8.82
CA ARG A 169 10.95 5.52 8.16
C ARG A 169 11.00 6.04 6.73
N ALA A 170 11.32 7.29 6.56
CA ALA A 170 11.44 7.98 5.29
C ALA A 170 12.75 8.78 5.22
N THR A 171 13.34 8.92 4.04
CA THR A 171 14.54 9.72 3.77
C THR A 171 14.22 11.12 3.26
N GLY A 172 12.98 11.38 2.94
CA GLY A 172 12.50 12.67 2.43
C GLY A 172 11.02 12.63 2.10
N PRO A 173 10.42 13.77 1.70
CA PRO A 173 8.99 13.85 1.45
C PRO A 173 8.56 12.97 0.27
N HIS A 174 7.68 11.99 0.53
CA HIS A 174 7.09 11.11 -0.48
C HIS A 174 5.82 10.43 0.07
N LEU A 175 5.02 9.92 -0.83
CA LEU A 175 3.97 8.95 -0.55
C LEU A 175 4.51 7.55 -0.82
N HIS A 176 4.48 6.64 0.17
CA HIS A 176 4.50 5.22 -0.09
C HIS A 176 3.06 4.72 -0.27
N TRP A 177 2.76 4.14 -1.42
CA TRP A 177 1.44 3.63 -1.77
C TRP A 177 1.48 2.14 -2.10
N SER A 178 0.72 1.33 -1.36
CA SER A 178 0.60 -0.11 -1.59
C SER A 178 -0.82 -0.49 -1.99
N VAL A 179 -0.92 -1.51 -2.85
CA VAL A 179 -2.17 -2.21 -3.21
C VAL A 179 -2.07 -3.65 -2.75
N SER A 180 -3.12 -4.14 -2.11
CA SER A 180 -3.23 -5.54 -1.68
C SER A 180 -4.53 -6.14 -2.20
N LEU A 181 -4.44 -7.35 -2.76
CA LEU A 181 -5.57 -8.14 -3.19
C LEU A 181 -5.56 -9.47 -2.42
N ASN A 182 -6.63 -9.73 -1.66
CA ASN A 182 -6.76 -10.93 -0.82
C ASN A 182 -5.55 -11.18 0.10
N GLY A 183 -5.04 -10.11 0.72
CA GLY A 183 -3.90 -10.17 1.64
C GLY A 183 -2.51 -10.22 0.98
N VAL A 184 -2.43 -10.26 -0.35
CA VAL A 184 -1.17 -10.28 -1.11
C VAL A 184 -0.91 -8.91 -1.72
N ARG A 185 0.30 -8.35 -1.52
CA ARG A 185 0.73 -7.11 -2.18
C ARG A 185 0.93 -7.37 -3.66
N VAL A 186 0.42 -6.46 -4.49
CA VAL A 186 0.57 -6.49 -5.94
C VAL A 186 1.23 -5.20 -6.42
N ASP A 187 1.86 -5.24 -7.58
CA ASP A 187 2.42 -4.03 -8.21
C ASP A 187 1.29 -3.01 -8.49
N PRO A 188 1.32 -1.82 -7.84
CA PRO A 188 0.25 -0.84 -7.99
C PRO A 188 0.07 -0.34 -9.41
N THR A 189 1.16 -0.22 -10.18
CA THR A 189 1.13 0.26 -11.57
C THR A 189 0.44 -0.76 -12.47
N LEU A 190 0.86 -2.01 -12.37
CA LEU A 190 0.27 -3.11 -13.14
C LEU A 190 -1.20 -3.33 -12.74
N PHE A 191 -1.50 -3.27 -11.43
CA PHE A 191 -2.87 -3.43 -10.93
C PHE A 191 -3.81 -2.36 -11.51
N MET A 192 -3.42 -1.06 -11.47
CA MET A 192 -4.22 0.03 -12.05
C MET A 192 -4.45 -0.17 -13.55
N GLN A 193 -3.41 -0.56 -14.29
CA GLN A 193 -3.52 -0.79 -15.74
C GLN A 193 -4.55 -1.87 -16.05
N LEU A 194 -4.48 -3.01 -15.37
CA LEU A 194 -5.37 -4.15 -15.58
C LEU A 194 -6.81 -3.84 -15.15
N LEU A 195 -7.00 -3.21 -13.98
CA LEU A 195 -8.33 -2.85 -13.49
C LEU A 195 -9.00 -1.84 -14.42
N ASN A 196 -8.28 -0.78 -14.82
CA ASN A 196 -8.83 0.25 -15.70
C ASN A 196 -9.08 -0.23 -17.15
N GLN A 197 -8.42 -1.29 -17.59
CA GLN A 197 -8.77 -1.98 -18.83
C GLN A 197 -10.05 -2.79 -18.68
N ALA A 198 -10.21 -3.50 -17.58
CA ALA A 198 -11.41 -4.29 -17.31
C ALA A 198 -12.68 -3.43 -17.20
N THR A 199 -12.60 -2.28 -16.51
CA THR A 199 -13.73 -1.33 -16.38
C THR A 199 -14.13 -0.63 -17.68
N LYS A 200 -13.26 -0.61 -18.71
CA LYS A 200 -13.60 -0.04 -20.04
C LYS A 200 -14.19 -1.09 -20.98
N ALA A 201 -14.04 -2.37 -20.68
CA ALA A 201 -14.48 -3.47 -21.54
C ALA A 201 -15.87 -4.04 -21.15
N GLY A 202 -16.42 -3.63 -20.02
CA GLY A 202 -17.77 -3.98 -19.55
C GLY A 202 -18.73 -2.80 -19.65
#